data_fce1bb8474b135dea1518bd11381828a
#
_entry.id   fce1bb8474b135dea1518bd11381828a
#
_cell.length_a   1.000
_cell.length_b   1.000
_cell.length_c   1.000
_cell.angle_alpha   90.00
_cell.angle_beta   90.00
_cell.angle_gamma   90.00
#
_symmetry.space_group_name_H-M   'P 1'
#
loop_
_entity.id
_entity.type
_entity.pdbx_description
1 polymer ?
#
loop_
_entity_poly.entity_id
_entity_poly.type
_entity_poly.pdbx_seq_one_letter_code
_entity_poly.pdbx_strand_id
1 'polypeptide(L)'
;MLWTVLLTLQATAPPATDIYLADLRVAGRTVSVGTPVNVTARPGYDNQPCFLPSGRAFLYTSVREDGQADIYRYDLDRKTISQVTATRESEYSPTPIPNVAGFSVVRVEPDSTQRLWAFDADGTRPRLILDSIKPVGYYAWGDDHTLVLFVLGSPPTLQIADARSPAKLGEVVARDIGRSLQRVPGRQAVSFVQRDSVAGNWLEEVDIRVRRVTKLVKAPPQADFFVWTPDGIVLAAGGTTLYQWDSQRGGEWEAVADFAPTGLANVTRLAVSPKGDRLAIVAVPATR
;
A
#
# COMPACT_ATOMS: atom_id res chain seq x y z
N MET A 1 -2.25 38.59 34.55
CA MET A 1 -2.29 38.30 33.11
C MET A 1 -1.57 36.99 32.85
N LEU A 2 -2.31 35.88 32.73
CA LEU A 2 -1.73 34.58 32.34
C LEU A 2 -1.67 34.49 30.80
N TRP A 3 -0.47 34.34 30.30
CA TRP A 3 -0.25 34.05 28.87
C TRP A 3 -0.38 32.56 28.67
N THR A 4 -1.48 32.14 28.02
CA THR A 4 -1.64 30.74 27.56
C THR A 4 -0.81 30.58 26.30
N VAL A 5 0.30 29.87 26.39
CA VAL A 5 1.09 29.45 25.23
C VAL A 5 0.32 28.31 24.56
N LEU A 6 -0.33 28.57 23.43
CA LEU A 6 -0.82 27.50 22.54
C LEU A 6 0.39 26.84 21.88
N LEU A 7 0.77 25.64 22.34
CA LEU A 7 1.64 24.76 21.59
C LEU A 7 0.82 24.19 20.40
N THR A 8 1.04 24.75 19.24
CA THR A 8 0.62 24.10 17.99
C THR A 8 1.51 22.88 17.78
N LEU A 9 0.97 21.66 17.96
CA LEU A 9 1.61 20.44 17.45
C LEU A 9 1.64 20.57 15.91
N GLN A 10 2.77 20.97 15.36
CA GLN A 10 3.02 20.84 13.94
C GLN A 10 3.18 19.33 13.65
N ALA A 11 2.27 18.78 12.86
CA ALA A 11 2.45 17.45 12.31
C ALA A 11 3.78 17.46 11.52
N THR A 12 4.71 16.61 11.91
CA THR A 12 5.99 16.48 11.20
C THR A 12 5.70 16.04 9.78
N ALA A 13 6.30 16.72 8.80
CA ALA A 13 6.18 16.34 7.39
C ALA A 13 6.59 14.85 7.22
N PRO A 14 5.90 14.09 6.36
CA PRO A 14 6.27 12.71 6.12
C PRO A 14 7.70 12.63 5.55
N PRO A 15 8.45 11.55 5.84
CA PRO A 15 9.82 11.40 5.37
C PRO A 15 9.89 11.45 3.85
N ALA A 16 10.89 12.15 3.31
CA ALA A 16 11.10 12.23 1.87
C ALA A 16 11.37 10.84 1.29
N THR A 17 10.61 10.45 0.27
CA THR A 17 10.73 9.18 -0.46
C THR A 17 10.51 9.41 -1.93
N ASP A 18 11.19 8.60 -2.75
CA ASP A 18 10.97 8.54 -4.20
C ASP A 18 10.47 7.15 -4.60
N ILE A 19 9.83 7.10 -5.78
CA ILE A 19 9.42 5.85 -6.42
C ILE A 19 10.42 5.51 -7.50
N TYR A 20 10.94 4.30 -7.43
CA TYR A 20 11.82 3.69 -8.43
C TYR A 20 11.07 2.61 -9.17
N LEU A 21 11.34 2.46 -10.45
CA LEU A 21 10.76 1.44 -11.31
C LEU A 21 11.86 0.51 -11.82
N ALA A 22 11.65 -0.79 -11.69
CA ALA A 22 12.56 -1.82 -12.18
C ALA A 22 11.80 -2.86 -13.02
N ASP A 23 12.50 -3.49 -13.96
CA ASP A 23 12.00 -4.70 -14.62
C ASP A 23 11.92 -5.83 -13.60
N LEU A 24 10.86 -6.62 -13.68
CA LEU A 24 10.64 -7.80 -12.86
C LEU A 24 10.49 -9.01 -13.79
N ARG A 25 11.13 -10.12 -13.46
CA ARG A 25 10.99 -11.36 -14.20
C ARG A 25 10.84 -12.51 -13.22
N VAL A 26 9.93 -13.43 -13.54
CA VAL A 26 9.75 -14.69 -12.81
C VAL A 26 10.09 -15.82 -13.78
N ALA A 27 11.13 -16.59 -13.46
CA ALA A 27 11.55 -17.74 -14.26
C ALA A 27 11.74 -18.95 -13.36
N GLY A 28 11.05 -20.05 -13.62
CA GLY A 28 11.13 -21.25 -12.79
C GLY A 28 10.79 -21.01 -11.31
N ARG A 29 9.94 -20.00 -11.01
CA ARG A 29 9.53 -19.55 -9.68
C ARG A 29 10.65 -18.83 -8.89
N THR A 30 11.66 -18.35 -9.58
CA THR A 30 12.68 -17.46 -9.01
C THR A 30 12.52 -16.08 -9.62
N VAL A 31 12.55 -15.06 -8.76
CA VAL A 31 12.43 -13.67 -9.14
C VAL A 31 13.80 -13.09 -9.45
N SER A 32 13.87 -12.29 -10.49
CA SER A 32 15.00 -11.40 -10.76
C SER A 32 14.52 -9.98 -11.00
N VAL A 33 15.27 -8.99 -10.52
CA VAL A 33 14.94 -7.57 -10.61
C VAL A 33 16.04 -6.84 -11.35
N GLY A 34 15.66 -6.04 -12.34
CA GLY A 34 16.56 -5.14 -13.06
C GLY A 34 17.01 -3.96 -12.21
N THR A 35 17.89 -3.12 -12.75
CA THR A 35 18.35 -1.90 -12.08
C THR A 35 17.19 -0.92 -11.88
N PRO A 36 16.90 -0.48 -10.64
CA PRO A 36 15.86 0.51 -10.36
C PRO A 36 16.19 1.89 -10.95
N VAL A 37 15.22 2.50 -11.58
CA VAL A 37 15.31 3.88 -12.12
C VAL A 37 14.37 4.77 -11.34
N ASN A 38 14.87 5.88 -10.79
CA ASN A 38 14.05 6.88 -10.10
C ASN A 38 13.10 7.55 -11.10
N VAL A 39 11.79 7.43 -10.87
CA VAL A 39 10.76 7.95 -11.78
C VAL A 39 10.03 9.17 -11.22
N THR A 40 10.24 9.52 -9.95
CA THR A 40 9.67 10.74 -9.35
C THR A 40 10.71 11.82 -9.06
N ALA A 41 11.93 11.46 -8.67
CA ALA A 41 13.16 12.25 -8.59
C ALA A 41 12.99 13.72 -8.12
N ARG A 42 12.24 13.96 -7.05
CA ARG A 42 11.93 15.31 -6.53
C ARG A 42 12.01 15.37 -5.00
N PRO A 43 12.21 16.58 -4.39
CA PRO A 43 12.03 16.75 -2.95
C PRO A 43 10.59 16.46 -2.50
N GLY A 44 10.43 15.81 -1.35
CA GLY A 44 9.14 15.56 -0.72
C GLY A 44 8.77 14.08 -0.67
N TYR A 45 7.51 13.80 -0.45
CA TYR A 45 6.96 12.47 -0.24
C TYR A 45 6.25 12.00 -1.51
N ASP A 46 6.81 10.98 -2.17
CA ASP A 46 6.16 10.22 -3.23
C ASP A 46 6.10 8.76 -2.80
N ASN A 47 4.90 8.21 -2.58
CA ASN A 47 4.73 6.93 -1.91
C ASN A 47 3.42 6.22 -2.34
N GLN A 48 3.23 4.99 -1.86
CA GLN A 48 2.00 4.20 -2.02
C GLN A 48 1.64 3.96 -3.50
N PRO A 49 2.59 3.54 -4.35
CA PRO A 49 2.28 3.23 -5.74
C PRO A 49 1.32 2.05 -5.84
N CYS A 50 0.34 2.15 -6.74
CA CYS A 50 -0.57 1.08 -7.10
C CYS A 50 -0.80 1.08 -8.61
N PHE A 51 -0.42 -0.01 -9.28
CA PHE A 51 -0.59 -0.12 -10.72
C PHE A 51 -2.06 -0.15 -11.11
N LEU A 52 -2.39 0.53 -12.20
CA LEU A 52 -3.69 0.40 -12.85
C LEU A 52 -3.83 -1.00 -13.48
N PRO A 53 -5.05 -1.52 -13.65
CA PRO A 53 -5.28 -2.85 -14.25
C PRO A 53 -4.68 -3.04 -15.64
N SER A 54 -4.50 -1.95 -16.40
CA SER A 54 -3.83 -1.99 -17.71
C SER A 54 -2.33 -2.31 -17.63
N GLY A 55 -1.69 -2.12 -16.48
CA GLY A 55 -0.24 -2.21 -16.30
C GLY A 55 0.57 -1.10 -16.96
N ARG A 56 -0.08 -0.11 -17.61
CA ARG A 56 0.58 0.98 -18.35
C ARG A 56 0.79 2.25 -17.54
N ALA A 57 0.27 2.30 -16.34
CA ALA A 57 0.43 3.40 -15.40
C ALA A 57 0.26 2.90 -13.97
N PHE A 58 0.73 3.69 -13.01
CA PHE A 58 0.37 3.53 -11.61
C PHE A 58 -0.08 4.88 -11.01
N LEU A 59 -0.95 4.80 -10.02
CA LEU A 59 -1.31 5.91 -9.15
C LEU A 59 -0.39 5.91 -7.93
N TYR A 60 -0.16 7.08 -7.35
CA TYR A 60 0.61 7.20 -6.12
C TYR A 60 0.23 8.46 -5.35
N THR A 61 0.52 8.49 -4.06
CA THR A 61 0.36 9.68 -3.22
C THR A 61 1.60 10.54 -3.31
N SER A 62 1.42 11.84 -3.52
CA SER A 62 2.49 12.82 -3.54
C SER A 62 2.15 14.01 -2.63
N VAL A 63 3.11 14.41 -1.80
CA VAL A 63 3.03 15.66 -1.03
C VAL A 63 3.94 16.68 -1.69
N ARG A 64 3.37 17.80 -2.10
CA ARG A 64 4.05 18.89 -2.79
C ARG A 64 4.38 20.04 -1.83
N GLU A 65 4.75 21.19 -2.39
CA GLU A 65 5.20 22.38 -1.64
C GLU A 65 4.09 22.97 -0.75
N ASP A 66 2.83 22.77 -1.11
CA ASP A 66 1.65 23.17 -0.31
C ASP A 66 1.44 22.30 0.93
N GLY A 67 2.20 21.20 1.07
CA GLY A 67 2.11 20.26 2.19
C GLY A 67 0.89 19.33 2.13
N GLN A 68 0.08 19.41 1.07
CA GLN A 68 -1.09 18.55 0.87
C GLN A 68 -0.73 17.27 0.12
N ALA A 69 -1.37 16.17 0.50
CA ALA A 69 -1.24 14.90 -0.18
C ALA A 69 -2.33 14.76 -1.25
N ASP A 70 -1.92 14.67 -2.50
CA ASP A 70 -2.79 14.42 -3.65
C ASP A 70 -2.39 13.14 -4.38
N ILE A 71 -3.30 12.66 -5.22
CA ILE A 71 -3.05 11.50 -6.07
C ILE A 71 -2.48 11.96 -7.41
N TYR A 72 -1.35 11.34 -7.75
CA TYR A 72 -0.65 11.52 -9.01
C TYR A 72 -0.62 10.22 -9.80
N ARG A 73 -0.45 10.34 -11.11
CA ARG A 73 -0.32 9.23 -12.04
C ARG A 73 1.03 9.31 -12.75
N TYR A 74 1.74 8.18 -12.79
CA TYR A 74 2.89 7.98 -13.66
C TYR A 74 2.48 7.11 -14.85
N ASP A 75 2.69 7.60 -16.07
CA ASP A 75 2.46 6.88 -17.33
C ASP A 75 3.77 6.20 -17.77
N LEU A 76 3.78 4.88 -17.87
CA LEU A 76 4.99 4.09 -18.15
C LEU A 76 5.48 4.28 -19.60
N ASP A 77 4.55 4.43 -20.54
CA ASP A 77 4.88 4.55 -21.95
C ASP A 77 5.43 5.94 -22.30
N ARG A 78 4.77 6.98 -21.75
CA ARG A 78 5.16 8.38 -21.97
C ARG A 78 6.23 8.86 -21.00
N LYS A 79 6.45 8.16 -19.89
CA LYS A 79 7.32 8.56 -18.78
C LYS A 79 6.96 9.96 -18.24
N THR A 80 5.66 10.22 -18.12
CA THR A 80 5.13 11.51 -17.65
C THR A 80 4.35 11.37 -16.36
N ILE A 81 4.39 12.42 -15.56
CA ILE A 81 3.63 12.56 -14.32
C ILE A 81 2.49 13.55 -14.55
N SER A 82 1.30 13.23 -14.05
CA SER A 82 0.15 14.13 -14.02
C SER A 82 -0.55 14.06 -12.67
N GLN A 83 -1.04 15.19 -12.18
CA GLN A 83 -1.90 15.26 -11.01
C GLN A 83 -3.29 14.72 -11.37
N VAL A 84 -3.88 13.90 -10.50
CA VAL A 84 -5.20 13.30 -10.70
C VAL A 84 -6.23 13.94 -9.78
N THR A 85 -5.92 14.11 -8.48
CA THR A 85 -6.78 14.84 -7.56
C THR A 85 -6.17 16.20 -7.21
N ALA A 86 -7.03 17.20 -6.97
CA ALA A 86 -6.67 18.54 -6.52
C ALA A 86 -7.83 19.04 -5.62
N THR A 87 -8.06 18.33 -4.52
CA THR A 87 -9.12 18.66 -3.57
C THR A 87 -8.56 19.47 -2.40
N ARG A 88 -9.37 19.85 -1.45
CA ARG A 88 -8.90 20.56 -0.24
C ARG A 88 -8.42 19.62 0.85
N GLU A 89 -8.78 18.35 0.73
CA GLU A 89 -8.46 17.30 1.67
C GLU A 89 -7.31 16.45 1.15
N SER A 90 -6.55 15.85 2.06
CA SER A 90 -5.44 14.97 1.69
C SER A 90 -5.91 13.56 1.35
N GLU A 91 -5.43 13.01 0.25
CA GLU A 91 -5.73 11.66 -0.22
C GLU A 91 -4.49 10.74 -0.19
N TYR A 92 -4.69 9.52 0.30
CA TYR A 92 -3.64 8.51 0.47
C TYR A 92 -4.05 7.15 -0.06
N SER A 93 -3.07 6.31 -0.37
CA SER A 93 -3.25 4.89 -0.72
C SER A 93 -4.22 4.66 -1.89
N PRO A 94 -3.99 5.30 -3.07
CA PRO A 94 -4.87 5.12 -4.21
C PRO A 94 -4.89 3.67 -4.67
N THR A 95 -6.10 3.11 -4.83
CA THR A 95 -6.28 1.71 -5.26
C THR A 95 -7.41 1.63 -6.29
N PRO A 96 -7.19 1.04 -7.48
CA PRO A 96 -8.25 0.82 -8.45
C PRO A 96 -9.42 0.05 -7.85
N ILE A 97 -10.65 0.49 -8.12
CA ILE A 97 -11.85 -0.23 -7.68
C ILE A 97 -12.08 -1.39 -8.67
N PRO A 98 -12.25 -2.63 -8.19
CA PRO A 98 -12.48 -3.77 -9.08
C PRO A 98 -13.72 -3.57 -9.96
N ASN A 99 -13.58 -3.87 -11.25
CA ASN A 99 -14.67 -3.82 -12.25
C ASN A 99 -15.32 -2.44 -12.48
N VAL A 100 -14.73 -1.36 -11.94
CA VAL A 100 -15.19 0.02 -12.09
C VAL A 100 -14.08 0.90 -12.65
N ALA A 101 -14.41 1.79 -13.56
CA ALA A 101 -13.48 2.83 -14.02
C ALA A 101 -13.34 3.93 -12.98
N GLY A 102 -12.46 3.70 -11.99
CA GLY A 102 -12.23 4.61 -10.89
C GLY A 102 -11.24 4.05 -9.87
N PHE A 103 -10.97 4.82 -8.85
CA PHE A 103 -10.09 4.41 -7.75
C PHE A 103 -10.67 4.86 -6.40
N SER A 104 -10.21 4.20 -5.35
CA SER A 104 -10.50 4.56 -3.96
C SER A 104 -9.25 5.09 -3.28
N VAL A 105 -9.45 5.86 -2.20
CA VAL A 105 -8.38 6.47 -1.39
C VAL A 105 -8.79 6.48 0.09
N VAL A 106 -7.83 6.55 0.97
CA VAL A 106 -8.04 7.04 2.33
C VAL A 106 -7.97 8.56 2.27
N ARG A 107 -9.06 9.25 2.60
CA ARG A 107 -9.15 10.70 2.63
C ARG A 107 -9.15 11.19 4.06
N VAL A 108 -8.35 12.22 4.34
CA VAL A 108 -8.34 12.92 5.63
C VAL A 108 -9.28 14.11 5.50
N GLU A 109 -10.42 14.02 6.16
CA GLU A 109 -11.48 15.03 6.11
C GLU A 109 -11.13 16.27 6.97
N PRO A 110 -11.87 17.39 6.84
CA PRO A 110 -11.55 18.63 7.55
C PRO A 110 -11.50 18.51 9.08
N ASP A 111 -12.24 17.54 9.64
CA ASP A 111 -12.25 17.23 11.08
C ASP A 111 -11.15 16.20 11.46
N SER A 112 -10.21 15.93 10.55
CA SER A 112 -9.15 14.91 10.67
C SER A 112 -9.66 13.47 10.68
N THR A 113 -10.92 13.22 10.38
CA THR A 113 -11.45 11.86 10.22
C THR A 113 -10.88 11.22 8.96
N GLN A 114 -10.40 9.98 9.07
CA GLN A 114 -9.90 9.20 7.94
C GLN A 114 -10.97 8.20 7.49
N ARG A 115 -11.50 8.37 6.28
CA ARG A 115 -12.49 7.47 5.70
C ARG A 115 -12.12 7.06 4.27
N LEU A 116 -12.82 6.04 3.78
CA LEU A 116 -12.60 5.51 2.45
C LEU A 116 -13.53 6.19 1.45
N TRP A 117 -12.93 6.82 0.44
CA TRP A 117 -13.62 7.56 -0.62
C TRP A 117 -13.30 6.97 -1.99
N ALA A 118 -14.23 7.07 -2.92
CA ALA A 118 -14.07 6.72 -4.33
C ALA A 118 -14.02 7.97 -5.19
N PHE A 119 -13.28 7.89 -6.29
CA PHE A 119 -13.22 8.87 -7.36
C PHE A 119 -13.41 8.19 -8.70
N ASP A 120 -13.85 8.93 -9.70
CA ASP A 120 -13.78 8.50 -11.08
C ASP A 120 -12.32 8.46 -11.57
N ALA A 121 -12.07 7.83 -12.70
CA ALA A 121 -10.70 7.65 -13.23
C ALA A 121 -9.94 8.95 -13.49
N ASP A 122 -10.65 10.05 -13.71
CA ASP A 122 -10.11 11.40 -13.91
C ASP A 122 -9.93 12.20 -12.61
N GLY A 123 -10.18 11.60 -11.44
CA GLY A 123 -10.07 12.24 -10.14
C GLY A 123 -11.26 13.14 -9.76
N THR A 124 -12.34 13.07 -10.50
CA THR A 124 -13.57 13.82 -10.21
C THR A 124 -14.58 13.01 -9.41
N ARG A 125 -15.70 13.63 -9.00
CA ARG A 125 -16.86 13.03 -8.33
C ARG A 125 -16.52 12.19 -7.09
N PRO A 126 -15.94 12.80 -6.02
CA PRO A 126 -15.68 12.10 -4.78
C PRO A 126 -16.96 11.55 -4.15
N ARG A 127 -16.94 10.27 -3.73
CA ARG A 127 -18.06 9.58 -3.09
C ARG A 127 -17.56 8.79 -1.89
N LEU A 128 -18.22 8.95 -0.75
CA LEU A 128 -17.93 8.16 0.45
C LEU A 128 -18.31 6.70 0.20
N ILE A 129 -17.37 5.75 0.51
CA ILE A 129 -17.61 4.31 0.34
C ILE A 129 -18.18 3.72 1.64
N LEU A 130 -17.58 4.05 2.79
CA LEU A 130 -17.99 3.54 4.10
C LEU A 130 -18.22 4.70 5.05
N ASP A 131 -19.41 4.77 5.65
CA ASP A 131 -19.80 5.84 6.55
C ASP A 131 -19.41 5.54 8.01
N SER A 132 -19.67 4.32 8.47
CA SER A 132 -19.59 3.96 9.88
C SER A 132 -18.22 3.45 10.33
N ILE A 133 -17.27 3.18 9.39
CA ILE A 133 -15.96 2.63 9.72
C ILE A 133 -14.90 3.72 9.61
N LYS A 134 -14.35 4.11 10.76
CA LYS A 134 -13.32 5.16 10.91
C LYS A 134 -12.55 5.01 12.24
N PRO A 135 -11.30 5.47 12.31
CA PRO A 135 -10.46 5.97 11.23
C PRO A 135 -9.80 4.83 10.43
N VAL A 136 -9.92 4.87 9.10
CA VAL A 136 -9.28 3.89 8.20
C VAL A 136 -7.86 4.36 7.87
N GLY A 137 -6.86 3.50 8.08
CA GLY A 137 -5.48 3.81 7.73
C GLY A 137 -5.03 3.22 6.41
N TYR A 138 -5.36 1.95 6.15
CA TYR A 138 -5.04 1.20 4.94
C TYR A 138 -6.16 0.23 4.61
N TYR A 139 -6.18 -0.27 3.37
CA TYR A 139 -7.21 -1.20 2.93
C TYR A 139 -6.79 -1.99 1.69
N ALA A 140 -7.52 -3.06 1.44
CA ALA A 140 -7.48 -3.81 0.18
C ALA A 140 -8.89 -4.22 -0.24
N TRP A 141 -9.17 -4.21 -1.53
CA TRP A 141 -10.35 -4.85 -2.09
C TRP A 141 -10.14 -6.36 -2.14
N GLY A 142 -10.97 -7.11 -1.45
CA GLY A 142 -10.97 -8.58 -1.50
C GLY A 142 -11.64 -9.09 -2.78
N ASP A 143 -12.75 -8.44 -3.18
CA ASP A 143 -13.47 -8.62 -4.44
C ASP A 143 -14.09 -7.28 -4.89
N ASP A 144 -15.16 -7.27 -5.67
CA ASP A 144 -15.82 -6.07 -6.20
C ASP A 144 -16.64 -5.28 -5.16
N HIS A 145 -16.88 -5.83 -3.99
CA HIS A 145 -17.66 -5.20 -2.92
C HIS A 145 -17.12 -5.43 -1.51
N THR A 146 -16.26 -6.41 -1.31
CA THR A 146 -15.68 -6.74 0.00
C THR A 146 -14.38 -5.97 0.22
N LEU A 147 -14.33 -5.20 1.30
CA LEU A 147 -13.17 -4.45 1.75
C LEU A 147 -12.56 -5.11 2.99
N VAL A 148 -11.24 -5.20 3.00
CA VAL A 148 -10.45 -5.57 4.18
C VAL A 148 -9.67 -4.33 4.61
N LEU A 149 -9.85 -3.91 5.86
CA LEU A 149 -9.47 -2.60 6.36
C LEU A 149 -8.51 -2.71 7.54
N PHE A 150 -7.44 -1.94 7.52
CA PHE A 150 -6.67 -1.58 8.70
C PHE A 150 -7.35 -0.37 9.34
N VAL A 151 -8.00 -0.58 10.48
CA VAL A 151 -8.65 0.48 11.25
C VAL A 151 -7.74 0.87 12.40
N LEU A 152 -7.41 2.16 12.48
CA LEU A 152 -6.53 2.71 13.50
C LEU A 152 -7.13 2.53 14.89
N GLY A 153 -6.28 2.32 15.86
CA GLY A 153 -6.64 2.10 17.26
C GLY A 153 -5.43 1.60 18.05
N SER A 154 -5.61 1.33 19.32
CA SER A 154 -4.59 0.76 20.20
C SER A 154 -5.13 -0.49 20.89
N PRO A 155 -4.87 -1.70 20.33
CA PRO A 155 -4.17 -1.98 19.06
C PRO A 155 -5.02 -1.70 17.80
N PRO A 156 -4.42 -1.58 16.61
CA PRO A 156 -5.16 -1.50 15.36
C PRO A 156 -5.86 -2.82 15.04
N THR A 157 -6.94 -2.76 14.26
CA THR A 157 -7.75 -3.94 13.92
C THR A 157 -7.83 -4.19 12.43
N LEU A 158 -7.91 -5.48 12.05
CA LEU A 158 -8.32 -5.91 10.72
C LEU A 158 -9.83 -6.08 10.72
N GLN A 159 -10.51 -5.33 9.86
CA GLN A 159 -11.97 -5.41 9.74
C GLN A 159 -12.37 -5.76 8.30
N ILE A 160 -13.45 -6.52 8.16
CA ILE A 160 -14.06 -6.82 6.86
C ILE A 160 -15.40 -6.10 6.76
N ALA A 161 -15.62 -5.42 5.64
CA ALA A 161 -16.82 -4.65 5.36
C ALA A 161 -17.34 -4.88 3.94
N ASP A 162 -18.62 -4.63 3.74
CA ASP A 162 -19.28 -4.66 2.43
C ASP A 162 -19.57 -3.23 1.97
N ALA A 163 -18.97 -2.81 0.86
CA ALA A 163 -19.15 -1.49 0.25
C ALA A 163 -20.61 -1.20 -0.17
N ARG A 164 -21.44 -2.24 -0.34
CA ARG A 164 -22.89 -2.12 -0.62
C ARG A 164 -23.72 -1.78 0.63
N SER A 165 -23.10 -1.83 1.80
CA SER A 165 -23.75 -1.57 3.11
C SER A 165 -22.95 -0.54 3.90
N PRO A 166 -22.82 0.72 3.41
CA PRO A 166 -21.89 1.72 3.95
C PRO A 166 -22.12 2.09 5.42
N ALA A 167 -23.34 2.00 5.90
CA ALA A 167 -23.70 2.30 7.30
C ALA A 167 -23.48 1.13 8.27
N LYS A 168 -23.12 -0.07 7.76
CA LYS A 168 -22.85 -1.23 8.60
C LYS A 168 -21.43 -1.18 9.16
N LEU A 169 -21.28 -1.56 10.42
CA LEU A 169 -19.96 -1.71 11.06
C LEU A 169 -19.18 -2.88 10.43
N GLY A 170 -17.86 -2.76 10.41
CA GLY A 170 -16.97 -3.82 9.98
C GLY A 170 -16.90 -4.97 10.99
N GLU A 171 -16.70 -6.18 10.50
CA GLU A 171 -16.43 -7.35 11.33
C GLU A 171 -14.94 -7.41 11.66
N VAL A 172 -14.59 -7.36 12.96
CA VAL A 172 -13.19 -7.47 13.41
C VAL A 172 -12.76 -8.93 13.35
N VAL A 173 -11.73 -9.21 12.53
CA VAL A 173 -11.21 -10.58 12.32
C VAL A 173 -9.82 -10.79 12.91
N ALA A 174 -9.04 -9.73 13.11
CA ALA A 174 -7.74 -9.77 13.79
C ALA A 174 -7.44 -8.44 14.48
N ARG A 175 -6.47 -8.46 15.40
CA ARG A 175 -5.99 -7.28 16.14
C ARG A 175 -4.47 -7.25 16.11
N ASP A 176 -3.89 -6.06 16.36
CA ASP A 176 -2.44 -5.84 16.37
C ASP A 176 -1.78 -6.27 15.06
N ILE A 177 -2.25 -5.69 13.98
CA ILE A 177 -1.81 -6.02 12.62
C ILE A 177 -0.86 -4.96 12.06
N GLY A 178 -0.09 -5.33 11.03
CA GLY A 178 0.72 -4.43 10.22
C GLY A 178 -0.11 -3.66 9.18
N ARG A 179 0.54 -2.72 8.53
CA ARG A 179 -0.10 -1.76 7.59
C ARG A 179 -0.23 -2.27 6.16
N SER A 180 0.38 -3.40 5.82
CA SER A 180 0.34 -3.98 4.47
C SER A 180 -0.82 -4.95 4.34
N LEU A 181 -1.76 -4.65 3.46
CA LEU A 181 -2.90 -5.49 3.11
C LEU A 181 -2.85 -5.74 1.60
N GLN A 182 -2.87 -7.01 1.18
CA GLN A 182 -2.74 -7.38 -0.22
C GLN A 182 -3.73 -8.49 -0.59
N ARG A 183 -4.44 -8.31 -1.70
CA ARG A 183 -5.25 -9.40 -2.26
C ARG A 183 -4.36 -10.56 -2.66
N VAL A 184 -4.73 -11.78 -2.28
CA VAL A 184 -4.00 -12.99 -2.67
C VAL A 184 -4.40 -13.40 -4.09
N PRO A 185 -3.45 -13.54 -5.03
CA PRO A 185 -3.75 -13.91 -6.41
C PRO A 185 -4.47 -15.27 -6.51
N GLY A 186 -5.54 -15.32 -7.31
CA GLY A 186 -6.32 -16.55 -7.55
C GLY A 186 -7.14 -17.05 -6.37
N ARG A 187 -7.18 -16.32 -5.25
CA ARG A 187 -7.88 -16.74 -4.02
C ARG A 187 -8.88 -15.68 -3.56
N GLN A 188 -9.90 -16.12 -2.83
CA GLN A 188 -10.85 -15.23 -2.13
C GLN A 188 -10.30 -14.85 -0.75
N ALA A 189 -9.11 -14.24 -0.75
CA ALA A 189 -8.38 -13.92 0.47
C ALA A 189 -7.61 -12.62 0.34
N VAL A 190 -7.38 -11.99 1.49
CA VAL A 190 -6.46 -10.85 1.65
C VAL A 190 -5.42 -11.24 2.69
N SER A 191 -4.15 -11.03 2.38
CA SER A 191 -3.04 -11.26 3.29
C SER A 191 -2.69 -9.98 4.05
N PHE A 192 -2.14 -10.17 5.24
CA PHE A 192 -1.73 -9.10 6.15
C PHE A 192 -0.57 -9.57 7.04
N VAL A 193 0.08 -8.64 7.71
CA VAL A 193 1.09 -8.98 8.73
C VAL A 193 0.42 -9.00 10.09
N GLN A 194 0.41 -10.16 10.74
CA GLN A 194 0.07 -10.29 12.16
C GLN A 194 1.31 -9.92 12.97
N ARG A 195 1.19 -8.97 13.88
CA ARG A 195 2.26 -8.60 14.79
C ARG A 195 2.26 -9.51 16.02
N ASP A 196 3.45 -9.91 16.41
CA ASP A 196 3.67 -10.65 17.65
C ASP A 196 5.04 -10.21 18.21
N SER A 197 5.02 -9.51 19.33
CA SER A 197 6.24 -8.99 19.97
C SER A 197 7.16 -10.07 20.55
N VAL A 198 6.65 -11.28 20.74
CA VAL A 198 7.38 -12.42 21.34
C VAL A 198 7.82 -13.40 20.26
N ALA A 199 6.88 -13.87 19.42
CA ALA A 199 7.16 -14.88 18.39
C ALA A 199 7.67 -14.29 17.07
N GLY A 200 7.60 -12.96 16.92
CA GLY A 200 7.90 -12.24 15.68
C GLY A 200 6.70 -12.19 14.73
N ASN A 201 6.79 -11.31 13.75
CA ASN A 201 5.68 -11.04 12.82
C ASN A 201 5.45 -12.21 11.85
N TRP A 202 4.19 -12.44 11.50
CA TRP A 202 3.76 -13.47 10.56
C TRP A 202 3.00 -12.85 9.39
N LEU A 203 3.29 -13.32 8.18
CA LEU A 203 2.38 -13.14 7.05
C LEU A 203 1.23 -14.12 7.23
N GLU A 204 0.03 -13.60 7.30
CA GLU A 204 -1.22 -14.37 7.42
C GLU A 204 -2.18 -13.95 6.31
N GLU A 205 -3.20 -14.75 6.06
CA GLU A 205 -4.30 -14.41 5.18
C GLU A 205 -5.64 -14.61 5.85
N VAL A 206 -6.63 -13.82 5.48
CA VAL A 206 -8.02 -14.02 5.84
C VAL A 206 -8.84 -14.38 4.61
N ASP A 207 -9.55 -15.50 4.66
CA ASP A 207 -10.56 -15.83 3.67
C ASP A 207 -11.75 -14.86 3.84
N ILE A 208 -12.06 -14.10 2.77
CA ILE A 208 -13.09 -13.05 2.83
C ILE A 208 -14.52 -13.56 2.90
N ARG A 209 -14.77 -14.85 2.67
CA ARG A 209 -16.10 -15.47 2.74
C ARG A 209 -16.38 -16.07 4.10
N VAL A 210 -15.44 -16.92 4.58
CA VAL A 210 -15.63 -17.68 5.82
C VAL A 210 -14.93 -17.06 7.04
N ARG A 211 -14.21 -15.94 6.84
CA ARG A 211 -13.51 -15.18 7.89
C ARG A 211 -12.40 -15.96 8.61
N ARG A 212 -11.95 -17.05 8.03
CA ARG A 212 -10.87 -17.84 8.61
C ARG A 212 -9.52 -17.20 8.34
N VAL A 213 -8.76 -16.99 9.41
CA VAL A 213 -7.35 -16.55 9.35
C VAL A 213 -6.44 -17.77 9.32
N THR A 214 -5.42 -17.74 8.45
CA THR A 214 -4.45 -18.82 8.28
C THR A 214 -3.04 -18.23 8.22
N LYS A 215 -2.11 -18.80 8.99
CA LYS A 215 -0.69 -18.47 8.93
C LYS A 215 -0.06 -18.99 7.64
N LEU A 216 0.77 -18.17 7.00
CA LEU A 216 1.48 -18.52 5.78
C LEU A 216 2.97 -18.75 6.06
N VAL A 217 3.68 -17.72 6.47
CA VAL A 217 5.12 -17.75 6.72
C VAL A 217 5.50 -16.68 7.73
N LYS A 218 6.56 -16.89 8.49
CA LYS A 218 7.14 -15.88 9.38
C LYS A 218 7.70 -14.75 8.54
N ALA A 219 7.36 -13.48 8.85
CA ALA A 219 7.84 -12.34 8.09
C ALA A 219 9.38 -12.19 8.21
N PRO A 220 10.09 -11.78 7.14
CA PRO A 220 11.51 -11.54 7.24
C PRO A 220 11.80 -10.33 8.15
N PRO A 221 13.00 -10.24 8.72
CA PRO A 221 13.35 -9.13 9.60
C PRO A 221 13.16 -7.76 8.93
N GLN A 222 12.61 -6.79 9.68
CA GLN A 222 12.39 -5.40 9.23
C GLN A 222 11.44 -5.23 8.02
N ALA A 223 10.74 -6.27 7.59
CA ALA A 223 9.79 -6.20 6.49
C ALA A 223 8.37 -5.93 7.01
N ASP A 224 7.93 -4.68 6.94
CA ASP A 224 6.56 -4.27 7.28
C ASP A 224 5.61 -4.31 6.08
N PHE A 225 6.17 -4.29 4.87
CA PHE A 225 5.40 -4.26 3.61
C PHE A 225 5.82 -5.40 2.69
N PHE A 226 4.82 -5.96 2.06
CA PHE A 226 4.99 -7.05 1.09
C PHE A 226 4.04 -6.84 -0.09
N VAL A 227 4.29 -7.54 -1.18
CA VAL A 227 3.44 -7.56 -2.37
C VAL A 227 3.45 -8.96 -3.00
N TRP A 228 2.35 -9.34 -3.65
CA TRP A 228 2.26 -10.57 -4.42
C TRP A 228 2.61 -10.34 -5.89
N THR A 229 3.33 -11.26 -6.50
CA THR A 229 3.35 -11.40 -7.96
C THR A 229 2.09 -12.13 -8.42
N PRO A 230 1.65 -11.97 -9.68
CA PRO A 230 0.51 -12.74 -10.21
C PRO A 230 0.66 -14.25 -10.11
N ASP A 231 1.92 -14.74 -10.10
CA ASP A 231 2.25 -16.17 -10.02
C ASP A 231 2.22 -16.73 -8.58
N GLY A 232 1.86 -15.91 -7.59
CA GLY A 232 1.75 -16.33 -6.20
C GLY A 232 3.09 -16.38 -5.44
N ILE A 233 4.08 -15.60 -5.87
CA ILE A 233 5.30 -15.35 -5.11
C ILE A 233 5.10 -14.06 -4.31
N VAL A 234 5.49 -14.06 -3.05
CA VAL A 234 5.51 -12.86 -2.22
C VAL A 234 6.88 -12.22 -2.27
N LEU A 235 6.92 -10.91 -2.48
CA LEU A 235 8.11 -10.09 -2.34
C LEU A 235 7.98 -9.22 -1.10
N ALA A 236 9.05 -9.17 -0.30
CA ALA A 236 9.13 -8.29 0.86
C ALA A 236 10.52 -7.65 0.92
N ALA A 237 10.61 -6.42 1.41
CA ALA A 237 11.89 -5.74 1.57
C ALA A 237 12.19 -5.46 3.03
N GLY A 238 13.40 -5.80 3.47
CA GLY A 238 13.94 -5.46 4.78
C GLY A 238 15.24 -4.66 4.61
N GLY A 239 15.25 -3.39 5.01
CA GLY A 239 16.37 -2.49 4.72
C GLY A 239 16.53 -2.27 3.23
N THR A 240 17.59 -2.77 2.62
CA THR A 240 17.86 -2.73 1.18
C THR A 240 17.71 -4.07 0.49
N THR A 241 17.50 -5.15 1.25
CA THR A 241 17.41 -6.52 0.70
C THR A 241 15.98 -6.84 0.30
N LEU A 242 15.79 -7.33 -0.92
CA LEU A 242 14.55 -7.89 -1.40
C LEU A 242 14.56 -9.41 -1.20
N TYR A 243 13.50 -9.89 -0.58
CA TYR A 243 13.26 -11.31 -0.34
C TYR A 243 12.09 -11.80 -1.17
N GLN A 244 12.13 -13.08 -1.57
CA GLN A 244 10.99 -13.81 -2.12
C GLN A 244 10.56 -14.95 -1.22
N TRP A 245 9.27 -15.27 -1.23
CA TRP A 245 8.70 -16.49 -0.67
C TRP A 245 7.68 -17.07 -1.64
N ASP A 246 7.82 -18.35 -1.95
CA ASP A 246 6.93 -19.04 -2.88
C ASP A 246 5.79 -19.73 -2.12
N SER A 247 4.57 -19.20 -2.26
CA SER A 247 3.40 -19.73 -1.55
C SER A 247 3.00 -21.16 -1.96
N GLN A 248 3.48 -21.66 -3.10
CA GLN A 248 3.18 -23.02 -3.58
C GLN A 248 4.21 -24.03 -3.08
N ARG A 249 5.48 -23.62 -2.94
CA ARG A 249 6.56 -24.46 -2.43
C ARG A 249 6.67 -24.42 -0.91
N GLY A 250 6.25 -23.32 -0.29
CA GLY A 250 6.52 -23.08 1.12
C GLY A 250 8.00 -22.81 1.38
N GLY A 251 8.46 -23.19 2.58
CA GLY A 251 9.86 -23.02 2.97
C GLY A 251 10.16 -21.63 3.55
N GLU A 252 11.44 -21.26 3.51
CA GLU A 252 11.95 -20.02 4.05
C GLU A 252 12.03 -18.93 2.97
N TRP A 253 12.21 -17.68 3.41
CA TRP A 253 12.47 -16.56 2.51
C TRP A 253 13.87 -16.67 1.89
N GLU A 254 13.96 -16.35 0.61
CA GLU A 254 15.20 -16.30 -0.16
C GLU A 254 15.52 -14.85 -0.52
N ALA A 255 16.76 -14.39 -0.29
CA ALA A 255 17.21 -13.09 -0.76
C ALA A 255 17.44 -13.14 -2.29
N VAL A 256 16.81 -12.21 -3.03
CA VAL A 256 16.86 -12.19 -4.51
C VAL A 256 17.51 -10.93 -5.08
N ALA A 257 17.60 -9.87 -4.32
CA ALA A 257 18.31 -8.64 -4.71
C ALA A 257 18.75 -7.84 -3.48
N ASP A 258 19.84 -7.09 -3.64
CA ASP A 258 20.26 -6.03 -2.71
C ASP A 258 20.30 -4.70 -3.48
N PHE A 259 19.59 -3.71 -2.99
CA PHE A 259 19.50 -2.39 -3.60
C PHE A 259 20.55 -1.40 -3.07
N ALA A 260 21.35 -1.75 -2.04
CA ALA A 260 22.39 -0.87 -1.50
C ALA A 260 23.37 -0.40 -2.59
N PRO A 261 23.86 -1.26 -3.52
CA PRO A 261 24.74 -0.82 -4.59
C PRO A 261 24.10 0.16 -5.59
N THR A 262 22.78 0.23 -5.64
CA THR A 262 22.03 1.15 -6.52
C THR A 262 21.75 2.50 -5.86
N GLY A 263 22.20 2.70 -4.63
CA GLY A 263 22.00 3.93 -3.87
C GLY A 263 20.60 4.06 -3.23
N LEU A 264 19.82 2.99 -3.17
CA LEU A 264 18.57 2.98 -2.45
C LEU A 264 18.82 2.65 -0.97
N ALA A 265 18.19 3.43 -0.10
CA ALA A 265 18.20 3.16 1.33
C ALA A 265 16.77 3.00 1.84
N ASN A 266 16.59 2.16 2.84
CA ASN A 266 15.34 1.99 3.56
C ASN A 266 14.12 1.81 2.63
N VAL A 267 14.08 0.69 1.90
CA VAL A 267 12.92 0.32 1.07
C VAL A 267 11.70 0.13 1.96
N THR A 268 10.66 0.93 1.71
CA THR A 268 9.49 0.99 2.58
C THR A 268 8.25 0.36 1.96
N ARG A 269 8.12 0.37 0.61
CA ARG A 269 6.96 -0.21 -0.08
C ARG A 269 7.35 -0.79 -1.43
N LEU A 270 6.53 -1.73 -1.86
CA LEU A 270 6.64 -2.42 -3.14
C LEU A 270 5.27 -2.46 -3.81
N ALA A 271 5.25 -2.38 -5.14
CA ALA A 271 4.06 -2.70 -5.95
C ALA A 271 4.49 -3.45 -7.21
N VAL A 272 3.76 -4.51 -7.55
CA VAL A 272 3.99 -5.32 -8.76
C VAL A 272 2.92 -5.01 -9.81
N SER A 273 3.33 -4.88 -11.06
CA SER A 273 2.39 -4.69 -12.18
C SER A 273 1.47 -5.91 -12.37
N PRO A 274 0.26 -5.73 -12.92
CA PRO A 274 -0.66 -6.84 -13.16
C PRO A 274 -0.10 -7.97 -14.03
N LYS A 275 0.90 -7.68 -14.87
CA LYS A 275 1.59 -8.67 -15.69
C LYS A 275 2.76 -9.35 -14.97
N GLY A 276 3.17 -8.85 -13.80
CA GLY A 276 4.36 -9.34 -13.10
C GLY A 276 5.68 -8.95 -13.76
N ASP A 277 5.70 -7.96 -14.65
CA ASP A 277 6.86 -7.56 -15.45
C ASP A 277 7.54 -6.26 -14.96
N ARG A 278 6.95 -5.57 -13.97
CA ARG A 278 7.47 -4.34 -13.36
C ARG A 278 7.33 -4.39 -11.85
N LEU A 279 8.33 -3.83 -11.18
CA LEU A 279 8.34 -3.60 -9.73
C LEU A 279 8.51 -2.09 -9.46
N ALA A 280 7.54 -1.48 -8.80
CA ALA A 280 7.71 -0.16 -8.21
C ALA A 280 8.22 -0.32 -6.78
N ILE A 281 9.26 0.44 -6.45
CA ILE A 281 9.99 0.39 -5.17
C ILE A 281 9.95 1.80 -4.58
N VAL A 282 9.47 1.92 -3.35
CA VAL A 282 9.55 3.18 -2.59
C VAL A 282 10.75 3.12 -1.66
N ALA A 283 11.64 4.08 -1.80
CA ALA A 283 12.84 4.15 -0.99
C ALA A 283 13.24 5.59 -0.66
N VAL A 284 14.05 5.75 0.36
CA VAL A 284 14.76 7.01 0.62
C VAL A 284 15.93 7.09 -0.36
N PRO A 285 16.07 8.17 -1.15
CA PRO A 285 17.24 8.34 -1.99
C PRO A 285 18.52 8.48 -1.14
N ALA A 286 19.60 7.82 -1.51
CA ALA A 286 20.83 7.76 -0.71
C ALA A 286 21.51 9.12 -0.51
N THR A 287 21.36 10.04 -1.47
CA THR A 287 21.81 11.45 -1.37
C THR A 287 21.04 12.29 -2.38
N ARG A 288 20.67 13.48 -2.00
CA ARG A 288 20.29 14.57 -2.90
C ARG A 288 21.30 15.67 -2.81
#